data_e612aff4bda952ae7568d26b3adc8f0a
#
_entry.id   e612aff4bda952ae7568d26b3adc8f0a
#
_cell.length_a   1.000
_cell.length_b   1.000
_cell.length_c   1.000
_cell.angle_alpha   90.00
_cell.angle_beta   90.00
_cell.angle_gamma   90.00
#
_symmetry.space_group_name_H-M   'P 1'
#
loop_
_entity.id
_entity.type
_entity.pdbx_description
1 polymer ?
#
loop_
_entity_poly.entity_id
_entity_poly.type
_entity_poly.pdbx_seq_one_letter_code
_entity_poly.pdbx_strand_id
1 'polypeptide(L)'
;MHFYIHIPFCESKCNYCAFTSLKKNDYEKAYFKALKEDIVFQLKQFNIQSNQIKTLFIGGGTPSCVNAYNYEDIFKILYPLLDKNVEISCEANPNSATLNWLKNMKNLGVNRISFGVQSFHPKKLHFLGRIHNQEMIIKTLENANKVGFKNINLDLIYDTKLDNKKMLEFELLH
;
A
#
# COMPACT_ATOMS: atom_id res chain seq x y z
N MET A 1 -19.44 3.42 -6.82
CA MET A 1 -19.09 2.31 -5.88
C MET A 1 -17.65 2.46 -5.44
N HIS A 2 -17.31 1.89 -4.26
CA HIS A 2 -15.93 1.81 -3.76
C HIS A 2 -15.50 0.35 -3.79
N PHE A 3 -14.28 0.09 -4.25
CA PHE A 3 -13.75 -1.26 -4.41
C PHE A 3 -12.49 -1.41 -3.55
N TYR A 4 -12.41 -2.47 -2.75
CA TYR A 4 -11.27 -2.76 -1.90
C TYR A 4 -10.63 -4.09 -2.28
N ILE A 5 -9.31 -4.08 -2.43
CA ILE A 5 -8.51 -5.29 -2.66
C ILE A 5 -7.59 -5.49 -1.45
N HIS A 6 -7.73 -6.62 -0.79
CA HIS A 6 -6.88 -7.00 0.33
C HIS A 6 -5.66 -7.76 -0.14
N ILE A 7 -4.47 -7.38 0.31
CA ILE A 7 -3.21 -8.09 0.08
C ILE A 7 -2.68 -8.55 1.43
N PRO A 8 -2.79 -9.83 1.80
CA PRO A 8 -2.51 -10.29 3.16
C PRO A 8 -1.02 -10.46 3.47
N PHE A 9 -0.12 -10.15 2.54
CA PHE A 9 1.31 -10.45 2.69
C PHE A 9 2.08 -9.32 3.37
N CYS A 10 3.01 -9.70 4.27
CA CYS A 10 4.00 -8.81 4.88
C CYS A 10 5.38 -9.47 4.87
N GLU A 11 6.44 -8.66 4.87
CA GLU A 11 7.82 -9.17 5.07
C GLU A 11 8.08 -9.52 6.54
N SER A 12 7.50 -8.74 7.45
CA SER A 12 7.61 -8.95 8.92
C SER A 12 6.31 -8.56 9.61
N LYS A 13 6.05 -9.13 10.77
CA LYS A 13 4.92 -8.77 11.64
C LYS A 13 5.37 -7.62 12.56
N CYS A 14 4.69 -6.48 12.47
CA CYS A 14 4.93 -5.34 13.36
C CYS A 14 4.34 -5.59 14.76
N ASN A 15 4.98 -5.05 15.81
CA ASN A 15 4.60 -5.31 17.20
C ASN A 15 3.21 -4.78 17.58
N TYR A 16 2.72 -3.77 16.88
CA TYR A 16 1.42 -3.12 17.14
C TYR A 16 0.27 -3.66 16.24
N CYS A 17 0.62 -4.43 15.18
CA CYS A 17 -0.35 -4.75 14.15
C CYS A 17 -1.22 -5.95 14.52
N ALA A 18 -2.53 -5.72 14.64
CA ALA A 18 -3.54 -6.74 14.90
C ALA A 18 -4.13 -7.35 13.61
N PHE A 19 -3.81 -6.81 12.43
CA PHE A 19 -4.33 -7.34 11.17
C PHE A 19 -3.81 -8.75 10.89
N THR A 20 -4.68 -9.59 10.33
CA THR A 20 -4.29 -10.88 9.80
C THR A 20 -3.34 -10.68 8.62
N SER A 21 -2.12 -11.15 8.75
CA SER A 21 -1.13 -11.09 7.69
C SER A 21 -0.34 -12.39 7.61
N LEU A 22 0.02 -12.75 6.40
CA LEU A 22 0.85 -13.91 6.09
C LEU A 22 2.26 -13.40 5.76
N LYS A 23 3.28 -14.12 6.21
CA LYS A 23 4.63 -13.86 5.71
C LYS A 23 4.65 -14.19 4.22
N LYS A 24 5.25 -13.32 3.42
CA LYS A 24 5.47 -13.54 1.99
C LYS A 24 6.10 -14.93 1.78
N ASN A 25 5.49 -15.74 0.93
CA ASN A 25 5.88 -17.12 0.67
C ASN A 25 5.37 -17.61 -0.70
N ASP A 26 5.48 -18.90 -0.97
CA ASP A 26 5.11 -19.53 -2.22
C ASP A 26 3.60 -19.49 -2.56
N TYR A 27 2.75 -19.12 -1.59
CA TYR A 27 1.29 -19.00 -1.82
C TYR A 27 0.90 -17.71 -2.60
N GLU A 28 1.82 -16.77 -2.81
CA GLU A 28 1.53 -15.51 -3.51
C GLU A 28 0.85 -15.75 -4.87
N LYS A 29 1.42 -16.65 -5.68
CA LYS A 29 0.87 -16.98 -7.01
C LYS A 29 -0.55 -17.58 -6.93
N ALA A 30 -0.76 -18.52 -6.01
CA ALA A 30 -2.07 -19.15 -5.80
C ALA A 30 -3.09 -18.12 -5.30
N TYR A 31 -2.68 -17.22 -4.40
CA TYR A 31 -3.50 -16.13 -3.89
C TYR A 31 -3.98 -15.20 -5.01
N PHE A 32 -3.08 -14.70 -5.85
CA PHE A 32 -3.45 -13.81 -6.94
C PHE A 32 -4.34 -14.47 -7.99
N LYS A 33 -4.20 -15.79 -8.20
CA LYS A 33 -5.14 -16.56 -9.04
C LYS A 33 -6.54 -16.56 -8.43
N ALA A 34 -6.66 -16.92 -7.14
CA ALA A 34 -7.94 -16.95 -6.44
C ALA A 34 -8.57 -15.55 -6.33
N LEU A 35 -7.76 -14.53 -6.07
CA LEU A 35 -8.20 -13.14 -6.02
C LEU A 35 -8.82 -12.67 -7.34
N LYS A 36 -8.25 -13.05 -8.49
CA LYS A 36 -8.85 -12.74 -9.80
C LYS A 36 -10.21 -13.40 -9.97
N GLU A 37 -10.32 -14.66 -9.59
CA GLU A 37 -11.57 -15.43 -9.67
C GLU A 37 -12.65 -14.79 -8.77
N ASP A 38 -12.27 -14.40 -7.54
CA ASP A 38 -13.18 -13.71 -6.61
C ASP A 38 -13.60 -12.34 -7.15
N ILE A 39 -12.67 -11.53 -7.66
CA ILE A 39 -13.00 -10.24 -8.28
C ILE A 39 -14.07 -10.42 -9.39
N VAL A 40 -13.87 -11.36 -10.30
CA VAL A 40 -14.83 -11.63 -11.39
C VAL A 40 -16.17 -12.07 -10.81
N PHE A 41 -16.18 -12.91 -9.79
CA PHE A 41 -17.40 -13.34 -9.12
C PHE A 41 -18.14 -12.17 -8.49
N GLN A 42 -17.45 -11.33 -7.71
CA GLN A 42 -18.03 -10.15 -7.03
C GLN A 42 -18.59 -9.14 -8.04
N LEU A 43 -17.85 -8.85 -9.11
CA LEU A 43 -18.30 -7.94 -10.16
C LEU A 43 -19.61 -8.41 -10.81
N LYS A 44 -19.76 -9.71 -11.04
CA LYS A 44 -21.01 -10.30 -11.55
C LYS A 44 -22.12 -10.27 -10.51
N GLN A 45 -21.83 -10.66 -9.27
CA GLN A 45 -22.77 -10.69 -8.15
C GLN A 45 -23.43 -9.34 -7.95
N PHE A 46 -22.66 -8.26 -8.00
CA PHE A 46 -23.13 -6.90 -7.80
C PHE A 46 -23.53 -6.19 -9.10
N ASN A 47 -23.51 -6.91 -10.24
CA ASN A 47 -23.87 -6.39 -11.56
C ASN A 47 -23.18 -5.06 -11.90
N ILE A 48 -21.87 -4.99 -11.70
CA ILE A 48 -21.09 -3.77 -11.87
C ILE A 48 -20.94 -3.45 -13.35
N GLN A 49 -21.31 -2.21 -13.73
CA GLN A 49 -21.25 -1.70 -15.08
C GLN A 49 -20.05 -0.76 -15.29
N SER A 50 -19.82 -0.38 -16.55
CA SER A 50 -18.77 0.57 -16.92
C SER A 50 -18.86 1.89 -16.14
N ASN A 51 -17.71 2.45 -15.76
CA ASN A 51 -17.60 3.74 -15.07
C ASN A 51 -18.26 3.82 -13.68
N GLN A 52 -18.54 2.69 -13.03
CA GLN A 52 -19.18 2.68 -11.72
C GLN A 52 -18.24 2.67 -10.53
N ILE A 53 -16.98 2.27 -10.70
CA ILE A 53 -15.98 2.25 -9.62
C ILE A 53 -15.38 3.64 -9.47
N LYS A 54 -15.74 4.34 -8.39
CA LYS A 54 -15.29 5.71 -8.08
C LYS A 54 -13.97 5.73 -7.33
N THR A 55 -13.71 4.72 -6.51
CA THR A 55 -12.42 4.53 -5.83
C THR A 55 -12.03 3.05 -5.84
N LEU A 56 -10.75 2.81 -6.03
CA LEU A 56 -10.10 1.51 -5.86
C LEU A 56 -9.05 1.65 -4.77
N PHE A 57 -9.15 0.87 -3.71
CA PHE A 57 -8.17 0.87 -2.63
C PHE A 57 -7.50 -0.51 -2.52
N ILE A 58 -6.17 -0.52 -2.60
CA ILE A 58 -5.35 -1.72 -2.46
C ILE A 58 -4.59 -1.61 -1.13
N GLY A 59 -4.95 -2.44 -0.17
CA GLY A 59 -4.43 -2.37 1.19
C GLY A 59 -4.31 -3.73 1.87
N GLY A 60 -4.18 -3.73 3.19
CA GLY A 60 -4.17 -4.93 4.02
C GLY A 60 -2.87 -5.16 4.77
N GLY A 61 -2.09 -6.17 4.40
CA GLY A 61 -0.76 -6.39 4.95
C GLY A 61 0.24 -5.36 4.42
N THR A 62 0.81 -5.64 3.26
CA THR A 62 1.75 -4.72 2.59
C THR A 62 1.71 -4.95 1.07
N PRO A 63 0.90 -4.22 0.32
CA PRO A 63 0.82 -4.37 -1.13
C PRO A 63 2.16 -4.26 -1.86
N SER A 64 3.09 -3.46 -1.33
CA SER A 64 4.42 -3.28 -1.93
C SER A 64 5.40 -4.44 -1.67
N CYS A 65 5.08 -5.40 -0.80
CA CYS A 65 5.96 -6.55 -0.60
C CYS A 65 5.82 -7.62 -1.70
N VAL A 66 4.79 -7.54 -2.52
CA VAL A 66 4.56 -8.46 -3.65
C VAL A 66 4.94 -7.79 -4.98
N ASN A 67 5.22 -8.62 -5.98
CA ASN A 67 5.62 -8.10 -7.29
C ASN A 67 4.49 -7.32 -7.96
N ALA A 68 4.79 -6.14 -8.49
CA ALA A 68 3.81 -5.30 -9.18
C ALA A 68 3.16 -5.98 -10.41
N TYR A 69 3.84 -6.91 -11.06
CA TYR A 69 3.27 -7.69 -12.18
C TYR A 69 2.05 -8.53 -11.78
N ASN A 70 1.93 -8.91 -10.51
CA ASN A 70 0.76 -9.65 -10.04
C ASN A 70 -0.55 -8.85 -10.14
N TYR A 71 -0.46 -7.51 -10.19
CA TYR A 71 -1.61 -6.64 -10.32
C TYR A 71 -2.09 -6.43 -11.76
N GLU A 72 -1.27 -6.72 -12.77
CA GLU A 72 -1.59 -6.43 -14.18
C GLU A 72 -2.92 -7.04 -14.62
N ASP A 73 -3.12 -8.33 -14.36
CA ASP A 73 -4.36 -9.00 -14.76
C ASP A 73 -5.58 -8.50 -13.99
N ILE A 74 -5.39 -8.10 -12.72
CA ILE A 74 -6.45 -7.49 -11.91
C ILE A 74 -6.86 -6.16 -12.53
N PHE A 75 -5.89 -5.32 -12.88
CA PHE A 75 -6.16 -4.03 -13.50
C PHE A 75 -6.81 -4.18 -14.87
N LYS A 76 -6.42 -5.17 -15.70
CA LYS A 76 -7.10 -5.47 -16.98
C LYS A 76 -8.60 -5.75 -16.80
N ILE A 77 -8.96 -6.46 -15.71
CA ILE A 77 -10.37 -6.75 -15.39
C ILE A 77 -11.10 -5.48 -14.95
N LEU A 78 -10.45 -4.63 -14.15
CA LEU A 78 -11.09 -3.48 -13.53
C LEU A 78 -11.15 -2.24 -14.44
N TYR A 79 -10.20 -2.02 -15.35
CA TYR A 79 -10.13 -0.81 -16.19
C TYR A 79 -11.46 -0.42 -16.86
N PRO A 80 -12.24 -1.34 -17.49
CA PRO A 80 -13.50 -0.96 -18.14
C PRO A 80 -14.56 -0.45 -17.17
N LEU A 81 -14.40 -0.71 -15.87
CA LEU A 81 -15.36 -0.44 -14.81
C LEU A 81 -15.01 0.83 -14.01
N LEU A 82 -13.77 1.33 -14.16
CA LEU A 82 -13.28 2.50 -13.44
C LEU A 82 -13.92 3.78 -13.99
N ASP A 83 -14.31 4.68 -13.09
CA ASP A 83 -14.72 6.04 -13.45
C ASP A 83 -13.52 6.82 -14.03
N LYS A 84 -13.78 7.76 -14.94
CA LYS A 84 -12.74 8.60 -15.54
C LYS A 84 -11.94 9.42 -14.53
N ASN A 85 -12.52 9.72 -13.36
CA ASN A 85 -11.90 10.46 -12.28
C ASN A 85 -11.58 9.57 -11.06
N VAL A 86 -11.45 8.26 -11.26
CA VAL A 86 -11.23 7.30 -10.18
C VAL A 86 -10.00 7.64 -9.34
N GLU A 87 -10.13 7.59 -8.02
CA GLU A 87 -8.97 7.51 -7.13
C GLU A 87 -8.55 6.05 -6.99
N ILE A 88 -7.31 5.77 -7.34
CA ILE A 88 -6.69 4.45 -7.15
C ILE A 88 -5.59 4.61 -6.11
N SER A 89 -5.92 4.23 -4.88
CA SER A 89 -5.03 4.29 -3.73
C SER A 89 -4.35 2.95 -3.49
N CYS A 90 -3.06 2.97 -3.15
CA CYS A 90 -2.32 1.78 -2.76
C CYS A 90 -1.48 2.05 -1.52
N GLU A 91 -1.54 1.14 -0.54
CA GLU A 91 -0.66 1.14 0.62
C GLU A 91 0.71 0.57 0.28
N ALA A 92 1.75 1.08 0.93
CA ALA A 92 3.11 0.63 0.74
C ALA A 92 3.97 0.82 1.98
N ASN A 93 5.06 0.07 2.07
CA ASN A 93 6.08 0.28 3.10
C ASN A 93 7.38 0.81 2.49
N PRO A 94 8.12 1.70 3.20
CA PRO A 94 9.37 2.28 2.69
C PRO A 94 10.42 1.26 2.28
N ASN A 95 10.51 0.12 2.98
CA ASN A 95 11.49 -0.92 2.67
C ASN A 95 11.18 -1.74 1.40
N SER A 96 9.92 -1.81 0.98
CA SER A 96 9.48 -2.65 -0.15
C SER A 96 9.04 -1.87 -1.38
N ALA A 97 8.69 -0.59 -1.24
CA ALA A 97 8.28 0.27 -2.35
C ALA A 97 9.48 0.78 -3.16
N THR A 98 10.13 -0.12 -3.89
CA THR A 98 11.28 0.23 -4.75
C THR A 98 10.88 1.17 -5.89
N LEU A 99 11.86 1.87 -6.48
CA LEU A 99 11.64 2.72 -7.66
C LEU A 99 10.91 1.97 -8.78
N ASN A 100 11.32 0.73 -9.04
CA ASN A 100 10.71 -0.09 -10.09
C ASN A 100 9.26 -0.47 -9.74
N TRP A 101 9.01 -0.86 -8.49
CA TRP A 101 7.65 -1.15 -8.01
C TRP A 101 6.75 0.07 -8.16
N LEU A 102 7.18 1.24 -7.68
CA LEU A 102 6.44 2.50 -7.78
C LEU A 102 6.13 2.87 -9.23
N LYS A 103 7.12 2.72 -10.14
CA LYS A 103 6.95 2.97 -11.57
C LYS A 103 5.88 2.06 -12.18
N ASN A 104 5.92 0.77 -11.86
CA ASN A 104 4.95 -0.19 -12.39
C ASN A 104 3.53 0.09 -11.86
N MET A 105 3.39 0.36 -10.56
CA MET A 105 2.07 0.72 -9.98
C MET A 105 1.53 2.03 -10.57
N LYS A 106 2.39 3.02 -10.81
CA LYS A 106 2.00 4.27 -11.48
C LYS A 106 1.51 4.00 -12.91
N ASN A 107 2.21 3.15 -13.66
CA ASN A 107 1.82 2.76 -15.01
C ASN A 107 0.48 1.98 -15.03
N LEU A 108 0.18 1.24 -13.99
CA LEU A 108 -1.12 0.59 -13.78
C LEU A 108 -2.24 1.57 -13.37
N GLY A 109 -1.95 2.86 -13.24
CA GLY A 109 -2.94 3.89 -12.95
C GLY A 109 -3.10 4.24 -11.48
N VAL A 110 -2.29 3.67 -10.56
CA VAL A 110 -2.29 4.12 -9.15
C VAL A 110 -1.93 5.60 -9.11
N ASN A 111 -2.82 6.42 -8.52
CA ASN A 111 -2.69 7.88 -8.49
C ASN A 111 -2.54 8.45 -7.07
N ARG A 112 -2.79 7.64 -6.05
CA ARG A 112 -2.52 7.95 -4.64
C ARG A 112 -1.74 6.82 -3.98
N ILE A 113 -0.72 7.15 -3.18
CA ILE A 113 0.06 6.17 -2.43
C ILE A 113 0.12 6.56 -0.95
N SER A 114 -0.09 5.58 -0.05
CA SER A 114 0.03 5.76 1.40
C SER A 114 1.21 4.95 1.92
N PHE A 115 2.17 5.62 2.55
CA PHE A 115 3.32 4.95 3.14
C PHE A 115 3.14 4.77 4.64
N GLY A 116 3.21 3.53 5.11
CA GLY A 116 3.30 3.20 6.52
C GLY A 116 4.67 3.56 7.08
N VAL A 117 4.94 4.85 7.26
CA VAL A 117 6.20 5.37 7.84
C VAL A 117 6.26 5.08 9.32
N GLN A 118 5.19 5.37 10.02
CA GLN A 118 4.94 5.19 11.46
C GLN A 118 5.78 6.09 12.37
N SER A 119 7.04 6.37 12.04
CA SER A 119 7.94 7.30 12.73
C SER A 119 9.18 7.59 11.89
N PHE A 120 9.79 8.74 12.10
CA PHE A 120 11.14 9.06 11.62
C PHE A 120 12.21 8.75 12.69
N HIS A 121 11.80 8.46 13.95
CA HIS A 121 12.72 8.27 15.06
C HIS A 121 13.18 6.80 15.16
N PRO A 122 14.51 6.47 15.09
CA PRO A 122 15.00 5.09 15.04
C PRO A 122 14.56 4.21 16.21
N LYS A 123 14.58 4.74 17.45
CA LYS A 123 14.15 3.99 18.65
C LYS A 123 12.66 3.63 18.59
N LYS A 124 11.83 4.53 18.06
CA LYS A 124 10.40 4.31 17.94
C LYS A 124 10.09 3.31 16.82
N LEU A 125 10.79 3.39 15.68
CA LEU A 125 10.70 2.38 14.62
C LEU A 125 11.05 0.98 15.16
N HIS A 126 12.15 0.86 15.89
CA HIS A 126 12.53 -0.41 16.52
C HIS A 126 11.47 -0.91 17.51
N PHE A 127 10.94 -0.04 18.38
CA PHE A 127 9.88 -0.37 19.32
C PHE A 127 8.60 -0.88 18.61
N LEU A 128 8.24 -0.27 17.48
CA LEU A 128 7.10 -0.65 16.66
C LEU A 128 7.36 -1.93 15.82
N GLY A 129 8.58 -2.47 15.82
CA GLY A 129 8.95 -3.64 15.02
C GLY A 129 9.07 -3.32 13.52
N ARG A 130 9.42 -2.07 13.18
CA ARG A 130 9.65 -1.66 11.78
C ARG A 130 11.05 -2.03 11.34
N ILE A 131 11.18 -2.50 10.09
CA ILE A 131 12.45 -2.94 9.50
C ILE A 131 13.10 -1.87 8.60
N HIS A 132 12.41 -0.77 8.35
CA HIS A 132 12.95 0.39 7.63
C HIS A 132 13.52 1.44 8.58
N ASN A 133 14.31 2.35 8.05
CA ASN A 133 14.91 3.47 8.74
C ASN A 133 14.58 4.80 8.04
N GLN A 134 15.02 5.92 8.60
CA GLN A 134 14.77 7.26 8.07
C GLN A 134 15.32 7.45 6.64
N GLU A 135 16.50 6.92 6.34
CA GLU A 135 17.09 7.02 4.99
C GLU A 135 16.23 6.32 3.94
N MET A 136 15.68 5.13 4.28
CA MET A 136 14.76 4.40 3.41
C MET A 136 13.48 5.19 3.18
N ILE A 137 12.95 5.87 4.21
CA ILE A 137 11.76 6.72 4.08
C ILE A 137 12.03 7.84 3.08
N ILE A 138 13.10 8.62 3.30
CA ILE A 138 13.47 9.74 2.42
C ILE A 138 13.66 9.25 0.99
N LYS A 139 14.43 8.17 0.81
CA LYS A 139 14.68 7.58 -0.50
C LYS A 139 13.42 7.15 -1.23
N THR A 140 12.46 6.58 -0.50
CA THR A 140 11.19 6.14 -1.07
C THR A 140 10.32 7.32 -1.49
N LEU A 141 10.31 8.41 -0.70
CA LEU A 141 9.61 9.64 -1.06
C LEU A 141 10.22 10.31 -2.29
N GLU A 142 11.55 10.39 -2.37
CA GLU A 142 12.24 10.86 -3.58
C GLU A 142 11.87 10.03 -4.81
N ASN A 143 11.84 8.70 -4.67
CA ASN A 143 11.47 7.78 -5.73
C ASN A 143 10.01 7.99 -6.17
N ALA A 144 9.08 8.14 -5.22
CA ALA A 144 7.67 8.41 -5.51
C ALA A 144 7.50 9.73 -6.27
N ASN A 145 8.17 10.78 -5.84
CA ASN A 145 8.19 12.08 -6.54
C ASN A 145 8.79 11.96 -7.94
N LYS A 146 9.93 11.26 -8.08
CA LYS A 146 10.59 11.02 -9.37
C LYS A 146 9.70 10.28 -10.37
N VAL A 147 8.90 9.34 -9.90
CA VAL A 147 7.91 8.59 -10.70
C VAL A 147 6.69 9.45 -11.04
N GLY A 148 6.47 10.57 -10.35
CA GLY A 148 5.38 11.51 -10.61
C GLY A 148 4.13 11.27 -9.79
N PHE A 149 4.21 10.63 -8.61
CA PHE A 149 3.13 10.67 -7.64
C PHE A 149 2.96 12.08 -7.09
N LYS A 150 1.73 12.61 -7.16
CA LYS A 150 1.37 13.94 -6.63
C LYS A 150 0.52 13.86 -5.37
N ASN A 151 -0.12 12.71 -5.14
CA ASN A 151 -0.92 12.43 -3.95
C ASN A 151 -0.21 11.35 -3.14
N ILE A 152 0.52 11.79 -2.11
CA ILE A 152 1.31 10.94 -1.22
C ILE A 152 0.82 11.17 0.20
N ASN A 153 0.51 10.11 0.92
CA ASN A 153 0.17 10.12 2.33
C ASN A 153 1.23 9.39 3.14
N LEU A 154 1.49 9.87 4.35
CA LEU A 154 2.38 9.24 5.33
C LEU A 154 1.59 8.95 6.60
N ASP A 155 1.59 7.69 7.01
CA ASP A 155 0.95 7.28 8.25
C ASP A 155 1.97 7.38 9.39
N LEU A 156 1.60 8.04 10.48
CA LEU A 156 2.39 8.15 11.70
C LEU A 156 1.61 7.59 12.88
N ILE A 157 2.32 6.87 13.76
CA ILE A 157 1.76 6.38 15.03
C ILE A 157 2.22 7.31 16.14
N TYR A 158 1.29 7.78 16.95
CA TYR A 158 1.55 8.59 18.14
C TYR A 158 0.92 7.94 19.38
N ASP A 159 1.17 8.53 20.55
CA ASP A 159 0.72 8.06 21.84
C ASP A 159 1.28 6.69 22.25
N THR A 160 2.54 6.46 21.90
CA THR A 160 3.33 5.33 22.43
C THR A 160 4.05 5.74 23.72
N LYS A 161 4.50 4.78 24.51
CA LYS A 161 5.30 5.06 25.73
C LYS A 161 6.62 5.80 25.47
N LEU A 162 7.03 5.94 24.22
CA LEU A 162 8.23 6.67 23.81
C LEU A 162 7.92 8.11 23.41
N ASP A 163 6.65 8.45 23.20
CA ASP A 163 6.26 9.76 22.73
C ASP A 163 6.34 10.81 23.85
N ASN A 164 6.81 11.98 23.48
CA ASN A 164 6.77 13.19 24.28
C ASN A 164 6.67 14.40 23.29
N LYS A 165 6.45 15.58 23.84
CA LYS A 165 6.27 16.80 23.03
C LYS A 165 7.41 17.00 22.01
N LYS A 166 8.68 16.85 22.42
CA LYS A 166 9.83 17.02 21.53
C LYS A 166 9.85 16.01 20.39
N MET A 167 9.47 14.76 20.67
CA MET A 167 9.40 13.72 19.66
C MET A 167 8.27 14.00 18.65
N LEU A 168 7.12 14.41 19.12
CA LEU A 168 6.00 14.78 18.24
C LEU A 168 6.36 15.99 17.36
N GLU A 169 6.99 17.01 17.91
CA GLU A 169 7.51 18.13 17.13
C GLU A 169 8.51 17.70 16.07
N PHE A 170 9.43 16.79 16.40
CA PHE A 170 10.37 16.19 15.44
C PHE A 170 9.64 15.45 14.30
N GLU A 171 8.63 14.61 14.63
CA GLU A 171 7.85 13.83 13.64
C GLU A 171 7.08 14.74 12.67
N LEU A 172 6.60 15.91 13.13
CA LEU A 172 5.82 16.84 12.33
C LEU A 172 6.69 17.74 11.43
N LEU A 173 7.99 17.84 11.70
CA LEU A 173 8.92 18.67 10.94
C LEU A 173 9.65 17.91 9.83
N HIS A 174 9.49 16.58 9.77
CA HIS A 174 10.09 15.68 8.77
C HIS A 174 9.08 15.18 7.78
#